data_0b6799427c6981241f7f77ace97f1745
#
_entry.id   0b6799427c6981241f7f77ace97f1745
#
_cell.length_a   1.000
_cell.length_b   1.000
_cell.length_c   1.000
_cell.angle_alpha   90.00
_cell.angle_beta   90.00
_cell.angle_gamma   90.00
#
_symmetry.space_group_name_H-M   'P 1'
#
loop_
_entity.id
_entity.type
_entity.pdbx_description
1 polymer ?
#
loop_
_entity_poly.entity_id
_entity_poly.type
_entity_poly.pdbx_seq_one_letter_code
_entity_poly.pdbx_strand_id
1 'polypeptide(L)'
;MDTRMLVYELLPRRSLHDILHNGSMMSPNLDVRLNIVAESAQGLAYLHSQARTKIRHGNVKPACILLDDDFTPKISDFGLSRLIVRDKEHTSVVIGDMAYMDPLYMQTGLLTLKSDVYSFGVVILEIISGKKPRHSDRKSLVRSSIEVHKEGKKATDLLDKEIAVTTGDLELLDSLAGIAVECTNLDVDQRPTMIDVAERLLTLNRSRRSKVICQ
;
A
#
# COMPACT_ATOMS: atom_id res chain seq x y z
N MET A 1 -6.12 28.69 24.38
CA MET A 1 -5.86 27.26 24.07
C MET A 1 -4.62 27.21 23.22
N ASP A 2 -3.53 26.64 23.73
CA ASP A 2 -2.33 26.47 22.94
C ASP A 2 -2.54 25.39 21.89
N THR A 3 -2.65 25.79 20.64
CA THR A 3 -2.79 24.87 19.51
C THR A 3 -1.40 24.28 19.22
N ARG A 4 -1.24 23.00 19.49
CA ARG A 4 0.01 22.29 19.13
C ARG A 4 0.04 22.12 17.62
N MET A 5 1.10 22.64 16.98
CA MET A 5 1.33 22.46 15.53
C MET A 5 2.53 21.57 15.30
N LEU A 6 2.42 20.68 14.34
CA LEU A 6 3.53 19.92 13.80
C LEU A 6 3.96 20.57 12.48
N VAL A 7 5.26 20.84 12.35
CA VAL A 7 5.83 21.41 11.13
C VAL A 7 6.67 20.33 10.47
N TYR A 8 6.39 20.07 9.21
CA TYR A 8 7.09 19.07 8.40
C TYR A 8 7.83 19.72 7.23
N GLU A 9 8.81 19.03 6.71
CA GLU A 9 9.43 19.34 5.42
C GLU A 9 8.37 19.35 4.32
N LEU A 10 8.37 20.37 3.47
CA LEU A 10 7.52 20.41 2.29
C LEU A 10 8.10 19.51 1.19
N LEU A 11 7.37 18.49 0.79
CA LEU A 11 7.77 17.62 -0.30
C LEU A 11 7.14 18.08 -1.62
N PRO A 12 7.94 18.35 -2.67
CA PRO A 12 7.49 19.08 -3.83
C PRO A 12 6.52 18.30 -4.71
N ARG A 13 6.59 16.97 -4.74
CA ARG A 13 5.68 16.13 -5.56
C ARG A 13 4.36 15.77 -4.87
N ARG A 14 4.12 16.28 -3.66
CA ARG A 14 2.90 16.02 -2.88
C ARG A 14 2.73 14.54 -2.54
N SER A 15 1.48 14.06 -2.47
CA SER A 15 1.17 12.68 -2.12
C SER A 15 1.07 11.76 -3.34
N LEU A 16 1.24 10.46 -3.12
CA LEU A 16 0.97 9.43 -4.12
C LEU A 16 -0.46 9.53 -4.66
N HIS A 17 -1.43 9.90 -3.80
CA HIS A 17 -2.82 10.13 -4.21
C HIS A 17 -2.92 11.24 -5.28
N ASP A 18 -2.21 12.35 -5.08
CA ASP A 18 -2.24 13.47 -6.02
C ASP A 18 -1.66 13.07 -7.37
N ILE A 19 -0.59 12.27 -7.37
CA ILE A 19 0.05 11.81 -8.60
C ILE A 19 -0.81 10.80 -9.35
N LEU A 20 -1.48 9.89 -8.64
CA LEU A 20 -2.32 8.89 -9.29
C LEU A 20 -3.64 9.46 -9.83
N HIS A 21 -4.19 10.52 -9.22
CA HIS A 21 -5.58 10.90 -9.47
C HIS A 21 -5.83 12.36 -9.82
N ASN A 22 -4.90 13.27 -9.57
CA ASN A 22 -5.15 14.70 -9.77
C ASN A 22 -4.57 15.27 -11.08
N GLY A 23 -4.15 14.42 -12.01
CA GLY A 23 -4.00 14.74 -13.44
C GLY A 23 -3.00 15.82 -13.85
N SER A 24 -2.13 16.29 -12.97
CA SER A 24 -1.28 17.45 -13.29
C SER A 24 0.14 17.15 -13.77
N MET A 25 0.54 15.87 -13.76
CA MET A 25 1.87 15.45 -14.23
C MET A 25 1.78 14.06 -14.88
N MET A 26 2.76 13.72 -15.72
CA MET A 26 2.89 12.40 -16.32
C MET A 26 2.71 11.30 -15.26
N SER A 27 1.74 10.43 -15.48
CA SER A 27 1.53 9.24 -14.65
C SER A 27 2.85 8.46 -14.54
N PRO A 28 3.32 8.10 -13.32
CA PRO A 28 4.58 7.40 -13.17
C PRO A 28 4.53 6.05 -13.89
N ASN A 29 5.60 5.72 -14.60
CA ASN A 29 5.74 4.42 -15.26
C ASN A 29 5.84 3.28 -14.22
N LEU A 30 5.80 2.04 -14.70
CA LEU A 30 5.79 0.85 -13.84
C LEU A 30 7.01 0.77 -12.93
N ASP A 31 8.19 1.15 -13.41
CA ASP A 31 9.43 1.08 -12.60
C ASP A 31 9.40 2.07 -11.42
N VAL A 32 8.90 3.27 -11.66
CA VAL A 32 8.70 4.27 -10.59
C VAL A 32 7.64 3.80 -9.61
N ARG A 33 6.51 3.24 -10.08
CA ARG A 33 5.46 2.69 -9.22
C ARG A 33 5.97 1.55 -8.34
N LEU A 34 6.77 0.63 -8.92
CA LEU A 34 7.40 -0.46 -8.19
C LEU A 34 8.35 0.05 -7.11
N ASN A 35 9.17 1.06 -7.45
CA ASN A 35 10.07 1.68 -6.48
C ASN A 35 9.31 2.29 -5.30
N ILE A 36 8.27 3.08 -5.58
CA ILE A 36 7.43 3.70 -4.55
C ILE A 36 6.83 2.64 -3.61
N VAL A 37 6.27 1.55 -4.16
CA VAL A 37 5.69 0.48 -3.36
C VAL A 37 6.75 -0.23 -2.51
N ALA A 38 7.91 -0.55 -3.10
CA ALA A 38 8.98 -1.27 -2.39
C ALA A 38 9.55 -0.45 -1.23
N GLU A 39 9.83 0.82 -1.44
CA GLU A 39 10.38 1.70 -0.41
C GLU A 39 9.33 2.08 0.66
N SER A 40 8.06 2.27 0.27
CA SER A 40 6.96 2.46 1.23
C SER A 40 6.79 1.25 2.15
N ALA A 41 6.89 0.03 1.60
CA ALA A 41 6.85 -1.19 2.41
C ALA A 41 8.01 -1.27 3.40
N GLN A 42 9.23 -0.83 3.03
CA GLN A 42 10.35 -0.75 3.95
C GLN A 42 10.09 0.24 5.10
N GLY A 43 9.53 1.41 4.80
CA GLY A 43 9.15 2.38 5.82
C GLY A 43 8.15 1.81 6.83
N LEU A 44 7.11 1.11 6.36
CA LEU A 44 6.14 0.45 7.23
C LEU A 44 6.75 -0.74 7.99
N ALA A 45 7.60 -1.54 7.35
CA ALA A 45 8.31 -2.64 8.01
C ALA A 45 9.23 -2.14 9.13
N TYR A 46 9.89 -0.99 8.93
CA TYR A 46 10.68 -0.34 9.98
C TYR A 46 9.80 0.03 11.18
N LEU A 47 8.65 0.65 10.97
CA LEU A 47 7.71 1.00 12.04
C LEU A 47 7.23 -0.23 12.81
N HIS A 48 6.96 -1.33 12.10
CA HIS A 48 6.43 -2.56 12.69
C HIS A 48 7.46 -3.41 13.45
N SER A 49 8.76 -3.27 13.15
CA SER A 49 9.77 -4.22 13.66
C SER A 49 11.05 -3.60 14.19
N GLN A 50 11.56 -2.54 13.56
CA GLN A 50 12.88 -1.98 13.85
C GLN A 50 12.84 -0.73 14.72
N ALA A 51 11.69 -0.05 14.82
CA ALA A 51 11.51 1.04 15.76
C ALA A 51 11.70 0.52 17.19
N ARG A 52 12.27 1.33 18.08
CA ARG A 52 12.50 0.97 19.50
C ARG A 52 11.24 0.42 20.18
N THR A 53 10.10 0.93 19.81
CA THR A 53 8.79 0.38 20.15
C THR A 53 8.01 0.23 18.86
N LYS A 54 7.37 -0.92 18.64
CA LYS A 54 6.57 -1.16 17.45
C LYS A 54 5.49 -0.09 17.32
N ILE A 55 5.39 0.47 16.12
CA ILE A 55 4.43 1.52 15.79
C ILE A 55 3.47 0.97 14.73
N ARG A 56 2.19 1.02 15.02
CA ARG A 56 1.14 0.84 14.03
C ARG A 56 0.77 2.21 13.48
N HIS A 57 0.70 2.32 12.15
CA HIS A 57 0.31 3.58 11.49
C HIS A 57 -1.19 3.86 11.67
N GLY A 58 -2.05 2.88 11.39
CA GLY A 58 -3.50 2.93 11.64
C GLY A 58 -4.33 3.65 10.57
N ASN A 59 -3.70 4.24 9.52
CA ASN A 59 -4.40 4.92 8.42
C ASN A 59 -3.58 4.92 7.12
N VAL A 60 -3.04 3.77 6.75
CA VAL A 60 -2.22 3.64 5.54
C VAL A 60 -3.08 3.84 4.29
N LYS A 61 -2.70 4.83 3.45
CA LYS A 61 -3.35 5.16 2.17
C LYS A 61 -2.42 6.00 1.30
N PRO A 62 -2.67 6.15 -0.02
CA PRO A 62 -1.79 6.92 -0.90
C PRO A 62 -1.60 8.39 -0.46
N ALA A 63 -2.59 8.99 0.19
CA ALA A 63 -2.47 10.35 0.72
C ALA A 63 -1.44 10.48 1.86
N CYS A 64 -1.11 9.37 2.56
CA CYS A 64 -0.10 9.33 3.62
C CYS A 64 1.30 8.95 3.10
N ILE A 65 1.48 8.75 1.79
CA ILE A 65 2.75 8.49 1.13
C ILE A 65 3.13 9.76 0.35
N LEU A 66 4.02 10.54 0.91
CA LEU A 66 4.53 11.76 0.27
C LEU A 66 5.74 11.41 -0.60
N LEU A 67 5.96 12.16 -1.68
CA LEU A 67 7.02 11.90 -2.64
C LEU A 67 7.93 13.12 -2.77
N ASP A 68 9.24 12.89 -2.74
CA ASP A 68 10.22 13.92 -3.05
C ASP A 68 10.44 14.06 -4.58
N ASP A 69 11.40 14.87 -5.00
CA ASP A 69 11.70 15.14 -6.41
C ASP A 69 12.08 13.89 -7.20
N ASP A 70 12.70 12.92 -6.56
CA ASP A 70 13.15 11.65 -7.16
C ASP A 70 12.11 10.52 -7.03
N PHE A 71 10.86 10.85 -6.62
CA PHE A 71 9.79 9.90 -6.31
C PHE A 71 10.12 8.96 -5.14
N THR A 72 11.06 9.33 -4.26
CA THR A 72 11.31 8.57 -3.04
C THR A 72 10.15 8.77 -2.06
N PRO A 73 9.50 7.68 -1.60
CA PRO A 73 8.35 7.80 -0.73
C PRO A 73 8.76 8.06 0.73
N LYS A 74 7.99 8.89 1.39
CA LYS A 74 8.08 9.16 2.83
C LYS A 74 6.71 8.95 3.48
N ILE A 75 6.66 8.03 4.45
CA ILE A 75 5.41 7.77 5.21
C ILE A 75 5.13 8.97 6.10
N SER A 76 3.88 9.43 6.10
CA SER A 76 3.41 10.62 6.81
C SER A 76 2.03 10.41 7.45
N ASP A 77 1.50 11.43 8.11
CA ASP A 77 0.18 11.42 8.76
C ASP A 77 0.07 10.40 9.90
N PHE A 78 0.91 10.57 10.91
CA PHE A 78 0.91 9.73 12.12
C PHE A 78 -0.19 10.10 13.13
N GLY A 79 -1.22 10.86 12.72
CA GLY A 79 -2.29 11.34 13.60
C GLY A 79 -3.09 10.22 14.28
N LEU A 80 -3.21 9.06 13.65
CA LEU A 80 -3.89 7.87 14.18
C LEU A 80 -2.92 6.78 14.65
N SER A 81 -1.61 7.04 14.60
CA SER A 81 -0.60 6.06 14.98
C SER A 81 -0.60 5.76 16.47
N ARG A 82 -0.24 4.53 16.82
CA ARG A 82 -0.13 4.06 18.20
C ARG A 82 1.15 3.27 18.41
N LEU A 83 1.80 3.52 19.55
CA LEU A 83 2.84 2.62 20.07
C LEU A 83 2.18 1.33 20.54
N ILE A 84 2.69 0.20 20.09
CA ILE A 84 2.15 -1.11 20.45
C ILE A 84 2.82 -1.58 21.73
N VAL A 85 2.06 -1.50 22.82
CA VAL A 85 2.45 -2.08 24.12
C VAL A 85 1.90 -3.51 24.24
N ARG A 86 0.80 -3.81 23.57
CA ARG A 86 0.15 -5.12 23.46
C ARG A 86 -0.19 -5.40 22.00
N ASP A 87 -0.07 -6.65 21.56
CA ASP A 87 -0.24 -7.04 20.16
C ASP A 87 -1.68 -6.83 19.62
N LYS A 88 -2.66 -6.71 20.50
CA LYS A 88 -4.07 -6.50 20.14
C LYS A 88 -4.66 -5.38 20.98
N GLU A 89 -5.22 -4.39 20.32
CA GLU A 89 -5.94 -3.29 20.95
C GLU A 89 -7.35 -3.18 20.38
N HIS A 90 -8.33 -3.20 21.25
CA HIS A 90 -9.71 -2.85 20.90
C HIS A 90 -9.93 -1.36 21.09
N THR A 91 -10.52 -0.75 20.07
CA THR A 91 -10.92 0.65 20.12
C THR A 91 -12.45 0.72 20.14
N SER A 92 -13.00 1.59 21.00
CA SER A 92 -14.44 1.85 21.04
C SER A 92 -14.96 2.66 19.85
N VAL A 93 -14.05 3.32 19.13
CA VAL A 93 -14.39 4.15 17.98
C VAL A 93 -13.47 3.73 16.81
N VAL A 94 -14.09 3.33 15.71
CA VAL A 94 -13.39 3.01 14.45
C VAL A 94 -13.13 4.32 13.71
N ILE A 95 -11.87 4.63 13.46
CA ILE A 95 -11.44 5.88 12.79
C ILE A 95 -10.49 5.53 11.65
N GLY A 96 -10.67 6.17 10.51
CA GLY A 96 -9.81 6.02 9.33
C GLY A 96 -10.59 6.13 8.03
N ASP A 97 -9.90 5.93 6.91
CA ASP A 97 -10.51 5.94 5.58
C ASP A 97 -11.10 4.56 5.26
N MET A 98 -12.44 4.48 5.18
CA MET A 98 -13.16 3.22 4.99
C MET A 98 -12.77 2.48 3.71
N ALA A 99 -12.24 3.17 2.69
CA ALA A 99 -11.85 2.53 1.44
C ALA A 99 -10.59 1.65 1.57
N TYR A 100 -9.75 1.93 2.57
CA TYR A 100 -8.51 1.20 2.87
C TYR A 100 -8.57 0.40 4.16
N MET A 101 -9.65 0.56 4.91
CA MET A 101 -9.77 0.02 6.27
C MET A 101 -9.94 -1.49 6.26
N ASP A 102 -9.24 -2.16 7.18
CA ASP A 102 -9.36 -3.59 7.42
C ASP A 102 -10.79 -3.95 7.84
N PRO A 103 -11.47 -4.88 7.13
CA PRO A 103 -12.82 -5.33 7.48
C PRO A 103 -12.94 -5.87 8.91
N LEU A 104 -11.92 -6.55 9.43
CA LEU A 104 -11.93 -7.02 10.81
C LEU A 104 -11.94 -5.85 11.79
N TYR A 105 -11.11 -4.83 11.55
CA TYR A 105 -11.12 -3.62 12.36
C TYR A 105 -12.48 -2.92 12.32
N MET A 106 -13.11 -2.80 11.14
CA MET A 106 -14.43 -2.21 11.01
C MET A 106 -15.50 -2.96 11.82
N GLN A 107 -15.44 -4.30 11.84
CA GLN A 107 -16.46 -5.13 12.48
C GLN A 107 -16.27 -5.25 13.98
N THR A 108 -15.03 -5.32 14.45
CA THR A 108 -14.69 -5.72 15.82
C THR A 108 -14.03 -4.61 16.63
N GLY A 109 -13.60 -3.52 16.01
CA GLY A 109 -12.74 -2.51 16.64
C GLY A 109 -11.31 -3.03 16.95
N LEU A 110 -10.97 -4.26 16.53
CA LEU A 110 -9.65 -4.85 16.77
C LEU A 110 -8.65 -4.35 15.74
N LEU A 111 -7.77 -3.49 16.17
CA LEU A 111 -6.74 -2.90 15.33
C LEU A 111 -5.38 -3.52 15.65
N THR A 112 -4.70 -4.08 14.62
CA THR A 112 -3.42 -4.77 14.72
C THR A 112 -2.40 -4.26 13.72
N LEU A 113 -1.14 -4.74 13.77
CA LEU A 113 -0.15 -4.51 12.70
C LEU A 113 -0.63 -5.07 11.35
N LYS A 114 -1.38 -6.16 11.37
CA LYS A 114 -1.95 -6.77 10.16
C LYS A 114 -3.05 -5.91 9.52
N SER A 115 -3.61 -4.95 10.25
CA SER A 115 -4.54 -3.96 9.69
C SER A 115 -3.82 -2.97 8.76
N ASP A 116 -2.58 -2.55 9.10
CA ASP A 116 -1.74 -1.75 8.18
C ASP A 116 -1.35 -2.56 6.94
N VAL A 117 -1.08 -3.86 7.09
CA VAL A 117 -0.80 -4.78 5.97
C VAL A 117 -1.98 -4.84 5.01
N TYR A 118 -3.21 -4.97 5.53
CA TYR A 118 -4.42 -4.94 4.69
C TYR A 118 -4.52 -3.62 3.92
N SER A 119 -4.41 -2.50 4.62
CA SER A 119 -4.48 -1.17 4.00
C SER A 119 -3.40 -0.98 2.93
N PHE A 120 -2.19 -1.47 3.18
CA PHE A 120 -1.10 -1.43 2.21
C PHE A 120 -1.36 -2.32 0.99
N GLY A 121 -1.99 -3.49 1.16
CA GLY A 121 -2.47 -4.32 0.05
C GLY A 121 -3.43 -3.55 -0.87
N VAL A 122 -4.35 -2.77 -0.30
CA VAL A 122 -5.25 -1.90 -1.08
C VAL A 122 -4.46 -0.82 -1.84
N VAL A 123 -3.42 -0.24 -1.22
CA VAL A 123 -2.53 0.74 -1.88
C VAL A 123 -1.81 0.10 -3.09
N ILE A 124 -1.31 -1.14 -2.95
CA ILE A 124 -0.69 -1.85 -4.08
C ILE A 124 -1.70 -2.02 -5.22
N LEU A 125 -2.93 -2.46 -4.95
CA LEU A 125 -3.97 -2.62 -5.97
C LEU A 125 -4.29 -1.29 -6.67
N GLU A 126 -4.36 -0.21 -5.92
CA GLU A 126 -4.62 1.12 -6.47
C GLU A 126 -3.49 1.59 -7.40
N ILE A 127 -2.23 1.41 -7.00
CA ILE A 127 -1.08 1.87 -7.78
C ILE A 127 -0.89 1.07 -9.08
N ILE A 128 -1.24 -0.23 -9.10
CA ILE A 128 -1.14 -1.06 -10.31
C ILE A 128 -2.35 -0.93 -11.22
N SER A 129 -3.50 -0.53 -10.71
CA SER A 129 -4.73 -0.38 -11.50
C SER A 129 -5.02 1.07 -11.92
N GLY A 130 -4.41 2.07 -11.26
CA GLY A 130 -4.76 3.48 -11.44
C GLY A 130 -6.17 3.85 -10.96
N LYS A 131 -6.88 2.93 -10.29
CA LYS A 131 -8.29 3.09 -9.89
C LYS A 131 -8.42 3.31 -8.40
N LYS A 132 -9.23 4.29 -7.99
CA LYS A 132 -9.54 4.51 -6.57
C LYS A 132 -10.32 3.31 -6.00
N PRO A 133 -9.95 2.81 -4.81
CA PRO A 133 -10.74 1.79 -4.13
C PRO A 133 -12.09 2.39 -3.70
N ARG A 134 -13.16 1.58 -3.71
CA ARG A 134 -14.48 1.97 -3.26
C ARG A 134 -14.97 0.99 -2.22
N HIS A 135 -15.48 1.51 -1.11
CA HIS A 135 -15.96 0.66 -0.02
C HIS A 135 -17.28 -0.05 -0.35
N SER A 136 -18.19 0.57 -1.09
CA SER A 136 -19.60 0.17 -1.19
C SER A 136 -19.98 -0.58 -2.46
N ASP A 137 -19.06 -0.81 -3.40
CA ASP A 137 -19.39 -1.45 -4.68
C ASP A 137 -19.23 -2.97 -4.63
N ARG A 138 -20.19 -3.69 -5.20
CA ARG A 138 -20.06 -5.13 -5.52
C ARG A 138 -18.83 -5.42 -6.38
N LYS A 139 -18.27 -4.41 -7.03
CA LYS A 139 -17.03 -4.41 -7.80
C LYS A 139 -15.91 -3.64 -7.06
N SER A 140 -15.76 -3.81 -5.74
CA SER A 140 -14.61 -3.21 -5.06
C SER A 140 -13.32 -3.78 -5.66
N LEU A 141 -12.29 -2.94 -5.77
CA LEU A 141 -10.99 -3.31 -6.34
C LEU A 141 -10.42 -4.57 -5.67
N VAL A 142 -10.51 -4.64 -4.34
CA VAL A 142 -10.07 -5.80 -3.55
C VAL A 142 -10.84 -7.07 -3.92
N ARG A 143 -12.18 -7.00 -3.97
CA ARG A 143 -13.00 -8.16 -4.29
C ARG A 143 -12.73 -8.68 -5.70
N SER A 144 -12.67 -7.78 -6.69
CA SER A 144 -12.35 -8.15 -8.06
C SER A 144 -10.98 -8.80 -8.18
N SER A 145 -9.98 -8.32 -7.44
CA SER A 145 -8.63 -8.89 -7.44
C SER A 145 -8.61 -10.29 -6.82
N ILE A 146 -9.34 -10.51 -5.73
CA ILE A 146 -9.47 -11.83 -5.09
C ILE A 146 -10.19 -12.81 -6.01
N GLU A 147 -11.27 -12.39 -6.69
CA GLU A 147 -12.01 -13.23 -7.64
C GLU A 147 -11.14 -13.70 -8.81
N VAL A 148 -10.42 -12.76 -9.45
CA VAL A 148 -9.48 -13.05 -10.54
C VAL A 148 -8.39 -14.02 -10.10
N HIS A 149 -7.81 -13.80 -8.92
CA HIS A 149 -6.76 -14.65 -8.37
C HIS A 149 -7.26 -16.08 -8.07
N LYS A 150 -8.46 -16.22 -7.48
CA LYS A 150 -9.08 -17.52 -7.19
C LYS A 150 -9.39 -18.33 -8.46
N GLU A 151 -9.76 -17.66 -9.54
CA GLU A 151 -10.04 -18.29 -10.83
C GLU A 151 -8.77 -18.64 -11.61
N GLY A 152 -7.58 -18.39 -11.06
CA GLY A 152 -6.30 -18.61 -11.76
C GLY A 152 -6.13 -17.74 -13.00
N LYS A 153 -6.93 -16.69 -13.13
CA LYS A 153 -6.84 -15.73 -14.23
C LYS A 153 -5.75 -14.70 -13.92
N LYS A 154 -5.13 -14.18 -14.97
CA LYS A 154 -4.21 -13.06 -14.83
C LYS A 154 -4.97 -11.78 -14.50
N ALA A 155 -4.40 -10.95 -13.64
CA ALA A 155 -5.01 -9.70 -13.19
C ALA A 155 -5.10 -8.61 -14.30
N THR A 156 -4.83 -8.96 -15.56
CA THR A 156 -4.72 -8.03 -16.71
C THR A 156 -5.94 -7.14 -16.92
N ASP A 157 -7.15 -7.60 -16.57
CA ASP A 157 -8.38 -6.81 -16.72
C ASP A 157 -8.58 -5.75 -15.64
N LEU A 158 -7.82 -5.86 -14.54
CA LEU A 158 -7.85 -4.92 -13.42
C LEU A 158 -6.75 -3.87 -13.52
N LEU A 159 -5.70 -4.16 -14.31
CA LEU A 159 -4.49 -3.37 -14.39
C LEU A 159 -4.67 -2.10 -15.24
N ASP A 160 -3.84 -1.14 -14.95
CA ASP A 160 -3.67 0.04 -15.79
C ASP A 160 -2.91 -0.37 -17.07
N LYS A 161 -3.64 -0.44 -18.19
CA LYS A 161 -3.08 -0.87 -19.48
C LYS A 161 -2.04 0.11 -20.04
N GLU A 162 -2.02 1.33 -19.55
CA GLU A 162 -1.06 2.35 -19.99
C GLU A 162 0.34 2.12 -19.41
N ILE A 163 0.46 1.35 -18.31
CA ILE A 163 1.76 1.08 -17.67
C ILE A 163 2.40 -0.24 -18.09
N ALA A 164 1.66 -1.12 -18.77
CA ALA A 164 2.15 -2.43 -19.22
C ALA A 164 2.45 -2.40 -20.73
N VAL A 165 3.71 -2.31 -21.07
CA VAL A 165 4.17 -2.25 -22.49
C VAL A 165 4.68 -3.59 -22.97
N THR A 166 5.23 -4.42 -22.09
CA THR A 166 5.88 -5.70 -22.40
C THR A 166 5.26 -6.88 -21.65
N THR A 167 5.53 -8.10 -22.12
CA THR A 167 5.15 -9.33 -21.39
C THR A 167 5.76 -9.37 -19.99
N GLY A 168 7.00 -8.89 -19.83
CA GLY A 168 7.65 -8.82 -18.52
C GLY A 168 6.99 -7.83 -17.58
N ASP A 169 6.33 -6.78 -18.09
CA ASP A 169 5.53 -5.87 -17.28
C ASP A 169 4.27 -6.55 -16.75
N LEU A 170 3.63 -7.37 -17.57
CA LEU A 170 2.45 -8.16 -17.16
C LEU A 170 2.78 -9.18 -16.07
N GLU A 171 3.92 -9.87 -16.16
CA GLU A 171 4.40 -10.80 -15.13
C GLU A 171 4.69 -10.08 -13.80
N LEU A 172 5.30 -8.90 -13.87
CA LEU A 172 5.55 -8.08 -12.69
C LEU A 172 4.26 -7.61 -12.03
N LEU A 173 3.30 -7.11 -12.83
CA LEU A 173 2.01 -6.67 -12.34
C LEU A 173 1.21 -7.82 -11.71
N ASP A 174 1.27 -9.00 -12.29
CA ASP A 174 0.64 -10.20 -11.72
C ASP A 174 1.27 -10.58 -10.37
N SER A 175 2.60 -10.48 -10.27
CA SER A 175 3.32 -10.70 -9.01
C SER A 175 2.92 -9.68 -7.93
N LEU A 176 2.77 -8.41 -8.29
CA LEU A 176 2.32 -7.35 -7.38
C LEU A 176 0.86 -7.57 -6.93
N ALA A 177 -0.01 -7.97 -7.86
CA ALA A 177 -1.39 -8.31 -7.56
C ALA A 177 -1.48 -9.51 -6.60
N GLY A 178 -0.64 -10.53 -6.77
CA GLY A 178 -0.54 -11.67 -5.86
C GLY A 178 -0.18 -11.24 -4.43
N ILE A 179 0.86 -10.41 -4.27
CA ILE A 179 1.23 -9.85 -2.96
C ILE A 179 0.07 -9.07 -2.34
N ALA A 180 -0.61 -8.24 -3.12
CA ALA A 180 -1.73 -7.44 -2.64
C ALA A 180 -2.92 -8.30 -2.19
N VAL A 181 -3.24 -9.39 -2.92
CA VAL A 181 -4.30 -10.33 -2.55
C VAL A 181 -3.98 -11.02 -1.22
N GLU A 182 -2.74 -11.46 -1.02
CA GLU A 182 -2.32 -12.04 0.27
C GLU A 182 -2.44 -11.02 1.41
N CYS A 183 -2.04 -9.77 1.20
CA CYS A 183 -2.17 -8.69 2.18
C CYS A 183 -3.65 -8.43 2.55
N THR A 184 -4.56 -8.53 1.58
CA THR A 184 -5.99 -8.26 1.77
C THR A 184 -6.80 -9.49 2.16
N ASN A 185 -6.16 -10.60 2.58
CA ASN A 185 -6.85 -11.78 3.07
C ASN A 185 -7.78 -11.43 4.23
N LEU A 186 -9.00 -12.01 4.23
CA LEU A 186 -9.96 -11.82 5.31
C LEU A 186 -9.51 -12.50 6.59
N ASP A 187 -8.82 -13.63 6.48
CA ASP A 187 -8.13 -14.27 7.61
C ASP A 187 -6.83 -13.53 7.91
N VAL A 188 -6.81 -12.87 9.08
CA VAL A 188 -5.68 -12.02 9.52
C VAL A 188 -4.39 -12.82 9.69
N ASP A 189 -4.50 -14.07 10.11
CA ASP A 189 -3.33 -14.94 10.36
C ASP A 189 -2.66 -15.36 9.04
N GLN A 190 -3.41 -15.37 7.94
CA GLN A 190 -2.90 -15.67 6.60
C GLN A 190 -2.25 -14.46 5.91
N ARG A 191 -2.39 -13.25 6.44
CA ARG A 191 -1.70 -12.09 5.89
C ARG A 191 -0.20 -12.17 6.17
N PRO A 192 0.67 -11.80 5.22
CA PRO A 192 2.11 -11.68 5.47
C PRO A 192 2.40 -10.61 6.53
N THR A 193 3.62 -10.56 7.06
CA THR A 193 4.11 -9.41 7.81
C THR A 193 4.57 -8.31 6.85
N MET A 194 4.69 -7.05 7.34
CA MET A 194 5.27 -5.99 6.51
C MET A 194 6.72 -6.26 6.14
N ILE A 195 7.47 -7.03 6.94
CA ILE A 195 8.83 -7.47 6.61
C ILE A 195 8.80 -8.36 5.37
N ASP A 196 7.94 -9.40 5.38
CA ASP A 196 7.80 -10.33 4.24
C ASP A 196 7.38 -9.58 2.97
N VAL A 197 6.43 -8.64 3.07
CA VAL A 197 5.98 -7.80 1.97
C VAL A 197 7.14 -6.96 1.43
N ALA A 198 7.89 -6.29 2.30
CA ALA A 198 9.02 -5.44 1.90
C ALA A 198 10.12 -6.26 1.21
N GLU A 199 10.50 -7.42 1.74
CA GLU A 199 11.52 -8.29 1.14
C GLU A 199 11.12 -8.78 -0.26
N ARG A 200 9.88 -9.20 -0.43
CA ARG A 200 9.34 -9.64 -1.73
C ARG A 200 9.34 -8.51 -2.76
N LEU A 201 8.85 -7.33 -2.38
CA LEU A 201 8.82 -6.15 -3.25
C LEU A 201 10.22 -5.68 -3.63
N LEU A 202 11.17 -5.68 -2.69
CA LEU A 202 12.57 -5.38 -2.97
C LEU A 202 13.20 -6.37 -3.93
N THR A 203 12.89 -7.65 -3.80
CA THR A 203 13.38 -8.69 -4.71
C THR A 203 12.87 -8.45 -6.13
N LEU A 204 11.59 -8.12 -6.30
CA LEU A 204 11.01 -7.75 -7.59
C LEU A 204 11.69 -6.50 -8.17
N ASN A 205 11.90 -5.47 -7.36
CA ASN A 205 12.54 -4.22 -7.79
C ASN A 205 14.00 -4.45 -8.25
N ARG A 206 14.78 -5.23 -7.49
CA ARG A 206 16.16 -5.58 -7.86
C ARG A 206 16.21 -6.39 -9.16
N SER A 207 15.36 -7.39 -9.29
CA SER A 207 15.27 -8.22 -10.49
C SER A 207 14.91 -7.40 -11.73
N ARG A 208 14.02 -6.43 -11.58
CA ARG A 208 13.63 -5.51 -12.64
C ARG A 208 14.80 -4.62 -13.09
N ARG A 209 15.48 -3.99 -12.14
CA ARG A 209 16.65 -3.12 -12.42
C ARG A 209 17.78 -3.89 -13.11
N SER A 210 18.05 -5.14 -12.72
CA SER A 210 19.09 -5.97 -13.34
C SER A 210 18.77 -6.28 -14.81
N LYS A 211 17.50 -6.49 -15.16
CA LYS A 211 17.09 -6.75 -16.56
C LYS A 211 17.24 -5.50 -17.45
N VAL A 212 17.02 -4.30 -16.90
CA VAL A 212 17.16 -3.04 -17.67
C VAL A 212 18.62 -2.70 -17.96
N ILE A 213 19.57 -3.07 -17.10
CA ILE A 213 21.00 -2.80 -17.29
C ILE A 213 21.62 -3.75 -18.35
N CYS A 214 21.00 -4.91 -18.61
CA CYS A 214 21.50 -5.91 -19.57
C CYS A 214 20.92 -5.76 -20.99
N GLN A 215 20.10 -4.75 -21.24
CA GLN A 215 19.59 -4.36 -22.57
C GLN A 215 20.27 -3.09 -23.09
#